data_c52c88fe81be2e28aa12bb062da56077
#
_entry.id   c52c88fe81be2e28aa12bb062da56077
#
_cell.length_a   1.000
_cell.length_b   1.000
_cell.length_c   1.000
_cell.angle_alpha   90.00
_cell.angle_beta   90.00
_cell.angle_gamma   90.00
#
_symmetry.space_group_name_H-M   'P 1'
#
loop_
_entity.id
_entity.type
_entity.pdbx_description
1 polymer ?
#
loop_
_entity_poly.entity_id
_entity_poly.type
_entity_poly.pdbx_seq_one_letter_code
_entity_poly.pdbx_strand_id
1 'polypeptide(L)'
;MLRRLTVRNYAIIKELDMEFGEGFTIITGETGAGKSILLGALGLVLGERADTSVLLSQDEKCVVEACFNISGYDLNELFEANEIDYDDEAILRREIAPSGKSRAFLNDTPVNLPVLKELGSRLIDVHSQHETLLLGSGFFQMRVVDAFAGTSGIAKDYSEAWGRYAAARREYDTAARNLEKVKADYDYYSHQLDEFRAVKPVQGEQEVLEKEQEMLSNASEIKEALTAVAAALGGEDISALSLLRSARAGLSRIAVWLPGAAELEKRMDTQLVDLNDISYEVEKLNDRASADPGRLEFVTQRLDSLYSLMQKHRCRDLDELLEVQRRVEETVAATSDTDEKIEGLKKRSDAALEEVNAIAARLSESRKKAAAPLSSEITGMLHRLGMPHARFETGISRKAAAGPAGIDEIGFLFSANRQVEPEELAKCASGGELSRVMLCLKSVLANSSGLPAIIFDEIDSGVSGEVASMVGTILADMGRSMQVINITHLPQVAARGKVHYHVYKEESDHSTITRVRLLTEDERVKEVARLLSGSTVTEAAMHNARELMKDN
;
A
#
# COMPACT_ATOMS: atom_id res chain seq x y z
N MET A 1 1.09 -26.06 12.22
CA MET A 1 0.48 -27.40 11.99
C MET A 1 -1.01 -27.37 12.31
N LEU A 2 -1.86 -27.98 11.46
CA LEU A 2 -3.28 -28.17 11.76
C LEU A 2 -3.44 -29.15 12.93
N ARG A 3 -4.15 -28.75 13.99
CA ARG A 3 -4.41 -29.57 15.17
C ARG A 3 -5.83 -30.12 15.19
N ARG A 4 -6.79 -29.31 14.79
CA ARG A 4 -8.21 -29.67 14.85
C ARG A 4 -9.00 -29.00 13.73
N LEU A 5 -9.96 -29.70 13.16
CA LEU A 5 -10.93 -29.17 12.21
C LEU A 5 -12.33 -29.52 12.69
N THR A 6 -13.14 -28.49 12.97
CA THR A 6 -14.56 -28.66 13.34
C THR A 6 -15.43 -28.08 12.24
N VAL A 7 -16.42 -28.84 11.80
CA VAL A 7 -17.34 -28.41 10.72
C VAL A 7 -18.77 -28.66 11.19
N ARG A 8 -19.62 -27.64 11.03
CA ARG A 8 -21.05 -27.74 11.35
C ARG A 8 -21.88 -27.16 10.21
N ASN A 9 -22.95 -27.92 9.84
CA ASN A 9 -23.93 -27.51 8.83
C ASN A 9 -23.29 -27.12 7.47
N TYR A 10 -22.40 -27.98 6.96
CA TYR A 10 -21.70 -27.74 5.69
C TYR A 10 -21.93 -28.88 4.69
N ALA A 11 -22.52 -28.60 3.53
CA ALA A 11 -22.86 -29.56 2.46
C ALA A 11 -23.64 -30.77 3.00
N ILE A 12 -23.04 -31.96 3.06
CA ILE A 12 -23.61 -33.17 3.65
C ILE A 12 -23.00 -33.50 5.03
N ILE A 13 -22.25 -32.58 5.62
CA ILE A 13 -21.69 -32.71 6.97
C ILE A 13 -22.60 -31.95 7.94
N LYS A 14 -23.27 -32.70 8.82
CA LYS A 14 -24.07 -32.12 9.92
C LYS A 14 -23.15 -31.60 11.02
N GLU A 15 -22.25 -32.45 11.48
CA GLU A 15 -21.25 -32.16 12.49
C GLU A 15 -20.04 -33.07 12.30
N LEU A 16 -18.85 -32.49 12.36
CA LEU A 16 -17.57 -33.17 12.24
C LEU A 16 -16.59 -32.54 13.21
N ASP A 17 -15.79 -33.37 13.85
CA ASP A 17 -14.68 -32.97 14.69
C ASP A 17 -13.51 -33.95 14.45
N MET A 18 -12.39 -33.41 13.95
CA MET A 18 -11.20 -34.19 13.62
C MET A 18 -9.97 -33.59 14.28
N GLU A 19 -9.19 -34.43 14.93
CA GLU A 19 -7.88 -34.07 15.50
C GLU A 19 -6.77 -34.58 14.60
N PHE A 20 -5.79 -33.74 14.30
CA PHE A 20 -4.66 -34.08 13.44
C PHE A 20 -3.37 -34.14 14.25
N GLY A 21 -2.62 -35.20 14.06
CA GLY A 21 -1.27 -35.36 14.62
C GLY A 21 -0.18 -34.89 13.67
N GLU A 22 1.06 -35.06 14.13
CA GLU A 22 2.26 -34.85 13.32
C GLU A 22 2.48 -36.02 12.37
N GLY A 23 3.17 -35.74 11.25
CA GLY A 23 3.56 -36.75 10.29
C GLY A 23 2.51 -36.98 9.21
N PHE A 24 2.41 -38.22 8.75
CA PHE A 24 1.62 -38.60 7.59
C PHE A 24 0.25 -39.15 8.01
N THR A 25 -0.79 -38.37 7.70
CA THR A 25 -2.21 -38.73 7.93
C THR A 25 -2.88 -39.11 6.61
N ILE A 26 -3.62 -40.23 6.64
CA ILE A 26 -4.39 -40.71 5.51
C ILE A 26 -5.90 -40.52 5.76
N ILE A 27 -6.61 -40.14 4.70
CA ILE A 27 -8.06 -40.10 4.67
C ILE A 27 -8.53 -40.98 3.51
N THR A 28 -9.21 -42.10 3.85
CA THR A 28 -9.86 -42.97 2.87
C THR A 28 -11.40 -42.86 2.96
N GLY A 29 -12.10 -43.39 1.98
CA GLY A 29 -13.55 -43.43 1.94
C GLY A 29 -14.08 -43.64 0.53
N GLU A 30 -15.36 -43.90 0.40
CA GLU A 30 -16.01 -44.09 -0.89
C GLU A 30 -15.99 -42.84 -1.75
N THR A 31 -15.95 -43.02 -3.09
CA THR A 31 -16.10 -41.92 -4.05
C THR A 31 -17.43 -41.20 -3.81
N GLY A 32 -17.40 -39.89 -3.64
CA GLY A 32 -18.60 -39.11 -3.31
C GLY A 32 -19.03 -39.14 -1.82
N ALA A 33 -18.26 -39.81 -0.94
CA ALA A 33 -18.57 -39.86 0.51
C ALA A 33 -18.22 -38.55 1.26
N GLY A 34 -17.74 -37.51 0.59
CA GLY A 34 -17.49 -36.24 1.22
C GLY A 34 -16.01 -35.86 1.39
N LYS A 35 -15.07 -36.63 0.79
CA LYS A 35 -13.64 -36.30 0.84
C LYS A 35 -13.35 -34.89 0.30
N SER A 36 -13.83 -34.54 -0.89
CA SER A 36 -13.73 -33.21 -1.47
C SER A 36 -14.49 -32.14 -0.69
N ILE A 37 -15.52 -32.56 0.09
CA ILE A 37 -16.28 -31.66 0.96
C ILE A 37 -15.45 -31.23 2.17
N LEU A 38 -14.59 -32.11 2.71
CA LEU A 38 -13.62 -31.74 3.75
C LEU A 38 -12.66 -30.67 3.27
N LEU A 39 -12.16 -30.80 2.04
CA LEU A 39 -11.27 -29.78 1.44
C LEU A 39 -12.01 -28.46 1.21
N GLY A 40 -13.25 -28.52 0.74
CA GLY A 40 -14.08 -27.32 0.60
C GLY A 40 -14.34 -26.62 1.94
N ALA A 41 -14.60 -27.39 3.01
CA ALA A 41 -14.73 -26.82 4.35
C ALA A 41 -13.43 -26.14 4.81
N LEU A 42 -12.29 -26.81 4.60
CA LEU A 42 -10.99 -26.21 4.91
C LEU A 42 -10.71 -24.96 4.06
N GLY A 43 -11.02 -24.98 2.75
CA GLY A 43 -10.91 -23.81 1.87
C GLY A 43 -11.66 -22.59 2.40
N LEU A 44 -12.82 -22.79 3.05
CA LEU A 44 -13.57 -21.69 3.68
C LEU A 44 -12.79 -20.98 4.78
N VAL A 45 -12.16 -21.72 5.69
CA VAL A 45 -11.35 -21.11 6.78
C VAL A 45 -10.03 -20.54 6.25
N LEU A 46 -9.56 -21.03 5.11
CA LEU A 46 -8.39 -20.48 4.40
C LEU A 46 -8.72 -19.27 3.51
N GLY A 47 -9.96 -18.75 3.59
CA GLY A 47 -10.33 -17.49 2.94
C GLY A 47 -10.96 -17.63 1.55
N GLU A 48 -11.42 -18.83 1.16
CA GLU A 48 -12.18 -19.01 -0.08
C GLU A 48 -13.57 -18.36 0.00
N ARG A 49 -14.11 -18.02 -1.15
CA ARG A 49 -15.47 -17.48 -1.25
C ARG A 49 -16.50 -18.61 -1.15
N ALA A 50 -17.57 -18.35 -0.42
CA ALA A 50 -18.72 -19.24 -0.38
C ALA A 50 -20.02 -18.43 -0.33
N ASP A 51 -21.08 -19.06 -0.77
CA ASP A 51 -22.45 -18.58 -0.69
C ASP A 51 -23.32 -19.54 0.16
N THR A 52 -24.62 -19.30 0.20
CA THR A 52 -25.57 -20.12 0.98
C THR A 52 -25.80 -21.52 0.43
N SER A 53 -25.32 -21.84 -0.76
CA SER A 53 -25.43 -23.19 -1.35
C SER A 53 -24.65 -24.24 -0.58
N VAL A 54 -23.68 -23.80 0.25
CA VAL A 54 -22.89 -24.70 1.11
C VAL A 54 -23.62 -25.14 2.38
N LEU A 55 -24.80 -24.60 2.71
CA LEU A 55 -25.55 -24.94 3.91
C LEU A 55 -26.28 -26.28 3.73
N LEU A 56 -26.12 -27.22 4.67
CA LEU A 56 -26.92 -28.44 4.73
C LEU A 56 -28.37 -28.12 5.09
N SER A 57 -28.56 -27.33 6.15
CA SER A 57 -29.87 -26.80 6.57
C SER A 57 -29.89 -25.30 6.41
N GLN A 58 -30.94 -24.75 5.80
CA GLN A 58 -31.15 -23.33 5.63
C GLN A 58 -31.62 -22.61 6.91
N ASP A 59 -31.90 -23.39 7.98
CA ASP A 59 -32.36 -22.84 9.27
C ASP A 59 -31.19 -22.54 10.22
N GLU A 60 -30.02 -23.11 9.96
CA GLU A 60 -28.85 -23.01 10.82
C GLU A 60 -27.67 -22.37 10.07
N LYS A 61 -26.78 -21.71 10.81
CA LYS A 61 -25.52 -21.19 10.22
C LYS A 61 -24.52 -22.33 9.98
N CYS A 62 -23.76 -22.24 8.90
CA CYS A 62 -22.56 -23.04 8.75
C CYS A 62 -21.45 -22.44 9.60
N VAL A 63 -20.71 -23.29 10.30
CA VAL A 63 -19.51 -22.90 11.07
C VAL A 63 -18.41 -23.89 10.73
N VAL A 64 -17.29 -23.37 10.25
CA VAL A 64 -16.05 -24.12 10.07
C VAL A 64 -14.97 -23.46 10.90
N GLU A 65 -14.26 -24.26 11.69
CA GLU A 65 -13.20 -23.82 12.56
C GLU A 65 -11.99 -24.73 12.42
N ALA A 66 -10.81 -24.13 12.25
CA ALA A 66 -9.54 -24.83 12.18
C ALA A 66 -8.58 -24.24 13.20
N CYS A 67 -8.04 -25.10 14.07
CA CYS A 67 -7.03 -24.76 15.06
C CYS A 67 -5.65 -25.15 14.54
N PHE A 68 -4.72 -24.20 14.49
CA PHE A 68 -3.34 -24.40 14.06
C PHE A 68 -2.37 -24.09 15.20
N ASN A 69 -1.43 -24.99 15.44
CA ASN A 69 -0.25 -24.64 16.20
C ASN A 69 0.69 -23.83 15.29
N ILE A 70 0.97 -22.59 15.69
CA ILE A 70 1.80 -21.62 14.93
C ILE A 70 3.12 -21.30 15.63
N SER A 71 3.41 -21.97 16.73
CA SER A 71 4.67 -21.82 17.45
C SER A 71 5.87 -22.10 16.54
N GLY A 72 6.84 -21.18 16.51
CA GLY A 72 8.06 -21.29 15.69
C GLY A 72 7.90 -20.83 14.22
N TYR A 73 6.74 -20.32 13.82
CA TYR A 73 6.54 -19.66 12.53
C TYR A 73 6.57 -18.14 12.73
N ASP A 74 7.31 -17.44 11.88
CA ASP A 74 7.51 -15.98 11.97
C ASP A 74 6.25 -15.22 11.50
N LEU A 75 5.20 -15.23 12.36
CA LEU A 75 3.90 -14.65 12.08
C LEU A 75 3.56 -13.41 12.93
N ASN A 76 4.44 -13.01 13.85
CA ASN A 76 4.22 -11.90 14.78
C ASN A 76 3.84 -10.60 14.03
N GLU A 77 4.58 -10.25 12.96
CA GLU A 77 4.31 -9.05 12.17
C GLU A 77 2.91 -9.05 11.55
N LEU A 78 2.40 -10.24 11.14
CA LEU A 78 1.06 -10.35 10.56
C LEU A 78 -0.02 -10.11 11.61
N PHE A 79 0.17 -10.64 12.83
CA PHE A 79 -0.75 -10.44 13.94
C PHE A 79 -0.75 -8.99 14.42
N GLU A 80 0.42 -8.37 14.59
CA GLU A 80 0.56 -6.96 14.97
C GLU A 80 -0.06 -6.02 13.93
N ALA A 81 0.20 -6.26 12.63
CA ALA A 81 -0.36 -5.43 11.54
C ALA A 81 -1.89 -5.46 11.47
N ASN A 82 -2.54 -6.49 12.05
CA ASN A 82 -3.99 -6.63 12.08
C ASN A 82 -4.58 -6.39 13.48
N GLU A 83 -3.78 -5.90 14.44
CA GLU A 83 -4.19 -5.61 15.83
C GLU A 83 -4.79 -6.85 16.54
N ILE A 84 -4.18 -8.04 16.32
CA ILE A 84 -4.59 -9.32 16.90
C ILE A 84 -3.50 -9.80 17.85
N ASP A 85 -3.90 -10.27 19.04
CA ASP A 85 -2.97 -10.87 19.99
C ASP A 85 -2.40 -12.18 19.42
N TYR A 86 -1.06 -12.31 19.49
CA TYR A 86 -0.38 -13.54 19.10
C TYR A 86 -0.50 -14.59 20.19
N ASP A 87 -0.87 -15.81 19.80
CA ASP A 87 -0.83 -17.01 20.64
C ASP A 87 -0.19 -18.14 19.83
N ASP A 88 0.42 -19.11 20.50
CA ASP A 88 0.99 -20.32 19.86
C ASP A 88 -0.09 -21.17 19.16
N GLU A 89 -1.35 -20.98 19.49
CA GLU A 89 -2.50 -21.54 18.80
C GLU A 89 -3.27 -20.44 18.07
N ALA A 90 -3.47 -20.61 16.75
CA ALA A 90 -4.31 -19.76 15.93
C ALA A 90 -5.60 -20.47 15.55
N ILE A 91 -6.73 -19.90 15.93
CA ILE A 91 -8.06 -20.41 15.61
C ILE A 91 -8.65 -19.59 14.47
N LEU A 92 -8.74 -20.20 13.29
CA LEU A 92 -9.39 -19.62 12.12
C LEU A 92 -10.83 -20.10 12.08
N ARG A 93 -11.80 -19.18 12.08
CA ARG A 93 -13.22 -19.52 12.05
C ARG A 93 -13.96 -18.79 10.93
N ARG A 94 -14.81 -19.54 10.23
CA ARG A 94 -15.69 -19.04 9.18
C ARG A 94 -17.13 -19.34 9.52
N GLU A 95 -17.98 -18.32 9.46
CA GLU A 95 -19.42 -18.44 9.67
C GLU A 95 -20.19 -17.96 8.44
N ILE A 96 -21.16 -18.77 7.97
CA ILE A 96 -22.06 -18.41 6.87
C ILE A 96 -23.48 -18.54 7.38
N ALA A 97 -24.19 -17.43 7.45
CA ALA A 97 -25.58 -17.41 7.92
C ALA A 97 -26.56 -17.71 6.76
N PRO A 98 -27.76 -18.22 7.05
CA PRO A 98 -28.82 -18.42 6.05
C PRO A 98 -29.18 -17.15 5.26
N SER A 99 -28.97 -15.97 5.86
CA SER A 99 -29.16 -14.66 5.22
C SER A 99 -28.09 -14.30 4.17
N GLY A 100 -27.10 -15.15 3.91
CA GLY A 100 -25.96 -14.89 3.04
C GLY A 100 -24.85 -14.08 3.68
N LYS A 101 -25.01 -13.62 4.93
CA LYS A 101 -23.91 -12.93 5.64
C LYS A 101 -22.81 -13.91 5.99
N SER A 102 -21.61 -13.58 5.59
CA SER A 102 -20.40 -14.36 5.86
C SER A 102 -19.45 -13.56 6.75
N ARG A 103 -18.91 -14.20 7.79
CA ARG A 103 -17.99 -13.62 8.76
C ARG A 103 -16.75 -14.49 8.90
N ALA A 104 -15.62 -13.86 9.10
CA ALA A 104 -14.34 -14.49 9.32
C ALA A 104 -13.74 -14.02 10.65
N PHE A 105 -13.09 -14.93 11.37
CA PHE A 105 -12.48 -14.63 12.67
C PHE A 105 -11.11 -15.28 12.77
N LEU A 106 -10.21 -14.60 13.47
CA LEU A 106 -8.92 -15.11 13.90
C LEU A 106 -8.82 -14.86 15.41
N ASN A 107 -8.68 -15.91 16.21
CA ASN A 107 -8.69 -15.85 17.69
C ASN A 107 -9.88 -15.02 18.23
N ASP A 108 -11.09 -15.31 17.74
CA ASP A 108 -12.34 -14.59 18.05
C ASP A 108 -12.41 -13.12 17.59
N THR A 109 -11.33 -12.55 17.07
CA THR A 109 -11.33 -11.21 16.47
C THR A 109 -11.89 -11.28 15.04
N PRO A 110 -12.91 -10.46 14.69
CA PRO A 110 -13.42 -10.38 13.34
C PRO A 110 -12.35 -9.85 12.37
N VAL A 111 -12.11 -10.58 11.28
CA VAL A 111 -11.12 -10.20 10.27
C VAL A 111 -11.71 -10.23 8.86
N ASN A 112 -11.02 -9.58 7.91
CA ASN A 112 -11.35 -9.63 6.50
C ASN A 112 -10.80 -10.91 5.85
N LEU A 113 -11.46 -11.39 4.77
CA LEU A 113 -11.02 -12.57 4.03
C LEU A 113 -9.56 -12.55 3.56
N PRO A 114 -9.00 -11.43 3.09
CA PRO A 114 -7.60 -11.35 2.73
C PRO A 114 -6.64 -11.74 3.86
N VAL A 115 -6.94 -11.39 5.11
CA VAL A 115 -6.14 -11.77 6.29
C VAL A 115 -6.14 -13.28 6.50
N LEU A 116 -7.32 -13.93 6.43
CA LEU A 116 -7.39 -15.40 6.49
C LEU A 116 -6.64 -16.05 5.34
N LYS A 117 -6.74 -15.51 4.15
CA LYS A 117 -6.06 -16.05 2.97
C LYS A 117 -4.54 -15.91 3.08
N GLU A 118 -4.07 -14.79 3.58
CA GLU A 118 -2.64 -14.56 3.81
C GLU A 118 -2.09 -15.51 4.87
N LEU A 119 -2.75 -15.59 6.03
CA LEU A 119 -2.36 -16.50 7.10
C LEU A 119 -2.45 -17.96 6.64
N GLY A 120 -3.57 -18.36 6.01
CA GLY A 120 -3.79 -19.70 5.50
C GLY A 120 -2.69 -20.15 4.54
N SER A 121 -2.27 -19.29 3.62
CA SER A 121 -1.19 -19.58 2.66
C SER A 121 0.19 -19.79 3.31
N ARG A 122 0.39 -19.29 4.53
CA ARG A 122 1.61 -19.52 5.32
C ARG A 122 1.52 -20.78 6.19
N LEU A 123 0.29 -21.28 6.49
CA LEU A 123 0.07 -22.39 7.39
C LEU A 123 -0.14 -23.73 6.69
N ILE A 124 -0.79 -23.73 5.54
CA ILE A 124 -1.16 -24.97 4.85
C ILE A 124 -1.19 -24.78 3.35
N ASP A 125 -0.66 -25.75 2.65
CA ASP A 125 -0.68 -25.83 1.19
C ASP A 125 -1.67 -26.94 0.79
N VAL A 126 -2.73 -26.59 0.06
CA VAL A 126 -3.75 -27.55 -0.37
C VAL A 126 -3.56 -27.85 -1.84
N HIS A 127 -3.04 -29.03 -2.16
CA HIS A 127 -2.87 -29.47 -3.55
C HIS A 127 -4.11 -30.20 -4.04
N SER A 128 -4.86 -29.57 -4.95
CA SER A 128 -6.02 -30.14 -5.66
C SER A 128 -5.73 -30.35 -7.17
N GLN A 129 -6.59 -31.09 -7.86
CA GLN A 129 -6.44 -31.37 -9.31
C GLN A 129 -6.30 -30.11 -10.21
N HIS A 130 -6.72 -28.93 -9.72
CA HIS A 130 -6.66 -27.67 -10.49
C HIS A 130 -5.38 -26.86 -10.25
N GLU A 131 -4.50 -27.26 -9.33
CA GLU A 131 -3.29 -26.49 -8.98
C GLU A 131 -2.07 -26.73 -9.90
N THR A 132 -2.19 -27.57 -10.90
CA THR A 132 -1.14 -27.74 -11.94
C THR A 132 -0.78 -26.41 -12.62
N LEU A 133 -1.66 -25.40 -12.57
CA LEU A 133 -1.38 -24.04 -13.04
C LEU A 133 -0.24 -23.35 -12.28
N LEU A 134 0.01 -23.70 -11.01
CA LEU A 134 1.11 -23.16 -10.22
C LEU A 134 2.48 -23.57 -10.74
N LEU A 135 2.59 -24.72 -11.43
CA LEU A 135 3.83 -25.18 -12.04
C LEU A 135 4.41 -24.19 -13.04
N GLY A 136 3.56 -23.41 -13.72
CA GLY A 136 3.94 -22.33 -14.64
C GLY A 136 4.33 -21.02 -13.94
N SER A 137 4.10 -20.91 -12.62
CA SER A 137 4.40 -19.70 -11.89
C SER A 137 5.90 -19.55 -11.62
N GLY A 138 6.52 -18.52 -12.20
CA GLY A 138 7.93 -18.21 -11.95
C GLY A 138 8.25 -17.98 -10.45
N PHE A 139 7.28 -17.53 -9.68
CA PHE A 139 7.42 -17.39 -8.22
C PHE A 139 7.54 -18.76 -7.53
N PHE A 140 6.69 -19.72 -7.90
CA PHE A 140 6.75 -21.09 -7.36
C PHE A 140 8.08 -21.76 -7.74
N GLN A 141 8.47 -21.67 -9.01
CA GLN A 141 9.72 -22.25 -9.51
C GLN A 141 10.94 -21.68 -8.79
N MET A 142 10.94 -20.37 -8.53
CA MET A 142 11.98 -19.70 -7.78
C MET A 142 12.06 -20.19 -6.33
N ARG A 143 10.92 -20.36 -5.66
CA ARG A 143 10.85 -20.92 -4.30
C ARG A 143 11.44 -22.32 -4.24
N VAL A 144 11.18 -23.17 -5.22
CA VAL A 144 11.74 -24.52 -5.27
C VAL A 144 13.25 -24.48 -5.39
N VAL A 145 13.80 -23.64 -6.28
CA VAL A 145 15.25 -23.49 -6.45
C VAL A 145 15.89 -22.92 -5.18
N ASP A 146 15.30 -21.89 -4.58
CA ASP A 146 15.80 -21.27 -3.36
C ASP A 146 15.78 -22.23 -2.16
N ALA A 147 14.72 -23.03 -2.07
CA ALA A 147 14.58 -24.06 -1.07
C ALA A 147 15.68 -25.13 -1.20
N PHE A 148 15.88 -25.65 -2.41
CA PHE A 148 16.90 -26.65 -2.71
C PHE A 148 18.33 -26.11 -2.51
N ALA A 149 18.57 -24.85 -2.92
CA ALA A 149 19.84 -24.18 -2.76
C ALA A 149 20.16 -23.75 -1.32
N GLY A 150 19.18 -23.81 -0.40
CA GLY A 150 19.33 -23.31 0.97
C GLY A 150 19.54 -21.78 1.03
N THR A 151 18.98 -21.04 0.06
CA THR A 151 19.21 -19.59 -0.09
C THR A 151 18.15 -18.72 0.59
N SER A 152 17.27 -19.28 1.42
CA SER A 152 16.18 -18.54 2.07
C SER A 152 16.67 -17.31 2.87
N GLY A 153 17.83 -17.42 3.56
CA GLY A 153 18.45 -16.30 4.26
C GLY A 153 18.93 -15.20 3.30
N ILE A 154 19.63 -15.58 2.21
CA ILE A 154 20.11 -14.61 1.20
C ILE A 154 18.94 -13.95 0.48
N ALA A 155 17.86 -14.70 0.21
CA ALA A 155 16.64 -14.18 -0.41
C ALA A 155 15.92 -13.18 0.50
N LYS A 156 15.90 -13.41 1.81
CA LYS A 156 15.38 -12.45 2.80
C LYS A 156 16.23 -11.18 2.82
N ASP A 157 17.56 -11.30 2.95
CA ASP A 157 18.49 -10.15 2.89
C ASP A 157 18.29 -9.33 1.60
N TYR A 158 18.09 -10.02 0.47
CA TYR A 158 17.82 -9.38 -0.81
C TYR A 158 16.50 -8.61 -0.78
N SER A 159 15.44 -9.20 -0.27
CA SER A 159 14.11 -8.58 -0.20
C SER A 159 14.13 -7.31 0.66
N GLU A 160 14.85 -7.35 1.79
CA GLU A 160 15.03 -6.18 2.67
C GLU A 160 15.85 -5.07 1.99
N ALA A 161 16.98 -5.44 1.35
CA ALA A 161 17.79 -4.48 0.58
C ALA A 161 17.00 -3.87 -0.59
N TRP A 162 16.21 -4.68 -1.31
CA TRP A 162 15.33 -4.22 -2.35
C TRP A 162 14.28 -3.23 -1.84
N GLY A 163 13.68 -3.51 -0.67
CA GLY A 163 12.74 -2.61 0.00
C GLY A 163 13.36 -1.24 0.28
N ARG A 164 14.59 -1.21 0.84
CA ARG A 164 15.36 0.02 1.08
C ARG A 164 15.66 0.79 -0.21
N TYR A 165 16.12 0.09 -1.24
CA TYR A 165 16.36 0.68 -2.57
C TYR A 165 15.08 1.26 -3.18
N ALA A 166 13.99 0.49 -3.17
CA ALA A 166 12.71 0.90 -3.76
C ALA A 166 12.11 2.14 -3.04
N ALA A 167 12.31 2.26 -1.73
CA ALA A 167 11.94 3.44 -0.96
C ALA A 167 12.82 4.66 -1.34
N ALA A 168 14.15 4.51 -1.31
CA ALA A 168 15.09 5.57 -1.67
C ALA A 168 14.89 6.04 -3.12
N ARG A 169 14.63 5.12 -4.03
CA ARG A 169 14.34 5.42 -5.44
C ARG A 169 13.06 6.22 -5.62
N ARG A 170 11.99 5.86 -4.92
CA ARG A 170 10.72 6.61 -4.94
C ARG A 170 10.88 8.03 -4.39
N GLU A 171 11.65 8.19 -3.30
CA GLU A 171 11.96 9.51 -2.74
C GLU A 171 12.71 10.38 -3.78
N TYR A 172 13.75 9.81 -4.40
CA TYR A 172 14.52 10.49 -5.44
C TYR A 172 13.64 10.86 -6.64
N ASP A 173 12.86 9.92 -7.20
CA ASP A 173 12.02 10.14 -8.38
C ASP A 173 10.91 11.17 -8.11
N THR A 174 10.41 11.24 -6.88
CA THR A 174 9.41 12.24 -6.46
C THR A 174 10.05 13.62 -6.35
N ALA A 175 11.22 13.71 -5.71
CA ALA A 175 11.97 14.96 -5.59
C ALA A 175 12.43 15.49 -6.95
N ALA A 176 12.93 14.62 -7.84
CA ALA A 176 13.36 14.97 -9.19
C ALA A 176 12.20 15.51 -10.05
N ARG A 177 11.03 14.86 -10.00
CA ARG A 177 9.83 15.36 -10.71
C ARG A 177 9.33 16.69 -10.19
N ASN A 178 9.42 16.91 -8.88
CA ASN A 178 9.05 18.20 -8.29
C ASN A 178 10.03 19.30 -8.72
N LEU A 179 11.34 19.01 -8.78
CA LEU A 179 12.34 19.95 -9.26
C LEU A 179 12.13 20.33 -10.74
N GLU A 180 11.80 19.37 -11.61
CA GLU A 180 11.51 19.66 -13.02
C GLU A 180 10.35 20.67 -13.15
N LYS A 181 9.30 20.53 -12.35
CA LYS A 181 8.20 21.49 -12.31
C LYS A 181 8.66 22.86 -11.79
N VAL A 182 9.44 22.87 -10.71
CA VAL A 182 9.95 24.11 -10.13
C VAL A 182 10.94 24.79 -11.08
N LYS A 183 11.80 24.06 -11.79
CA LYS A 183 12.71 24.62 -12.79
C LYS A 183 11.98 25.19 -14.01
N ALA A 184 10.91 24.56 -14.48
CA ALA A 184 10.09 25.11 -15.57
C ALA A 184 9.46 26.46 -15.19
N ASP A 185 9.12 26.65 -13.92
CA ASP A 185 8.55 27.89 -13.41
C ASP A 185 9.61 28.88 -12.93
N TYR A 186 10.86 28.45 -12.69
CA TYR A 186 11.93 29.28 -12.13
C TYR A 186 12.28 30.50 -13.01
N ASP A 187 12.42 30.29 -14.32
CA ASP A 187 12.72 31.37 -15.26
C ASP A 187 11.63 32.44 -15.25
N TYR A 188 10.38 32.00 -15.14
CA TYR A 188 9.21 32.86 -15.03
C TYR A 188 9.22 33.67 -13.72
N TYR A 189 9.43 33.02 -12.58
CA TYR A 189 9.48 33.70 -11.28
C TYR A 189 10.72 34.57 -11.12
N SER A 190 11.86 34.17 -11.69
CA SER A 190 13.08 34.98 -11.70
C SER A 190 12.88 36.28 -12.46
N HIS A 191 12.26 36.23 -13.65
CA HIS A 191 11.91 37.40 -14.42
C HIS A 191 10.93 38.34 -13.66
N GLN A 192 9.93 37.78 -12.99
CA GLN A 192 9.00 38.54 -12.14
C GLN A 192 9.73 39.23 -10.99
N LEU A 193 10.68 38.54 -10.35
CA LEU A 193 11.46 39.10 -9.25
C LEU A 193 12.32 40.27 -9.72
N ASP A 194 12.89 40.22 -10.93
CA ASP A 194 13.66 41.31 -11.50
C ASP A 194 12.79 42.54 -11.80
N GLU A 195 11.53 42.36 -12.21
CA GLU A 195 10.56 43.44 -12.34
C GLU A 195 10.24 44.11 -11.00
N PHE A 196 10.00 43.33 -9.94
CA PHE A 196 9.83 43.85 -8.58
C PHE A 196 11.05 44.63 -8.10
N ARG A 197 12.26 44.12 -8.38
CA ARG A 197 13.52 44.78 -8.04
C ARG A 197 13.72 46.10 -8.80
N ALA A 198 13.23 46.17 -10.02
CA ALA A 198 13.30 47.41 -10.83
C ALA A 198 12.36 48.48 -10.29
N VAL A 199 11.12 48.12 -9.95
CA VAL A 199 10.11 49.06 -9.46
C VAL A 199 10.28 49.38 -7.97
N LYS A 200 10.66 48.38 -7.15
CA LYS A 200 10.84 48.50 -5.69
C LYS A 200 9.61 49.12 -5.00
N PRO A 201 8.46 48.48 -5.05
CA PRO A 201 7.26 49.00 -4.41
C PRO A 201 7.45 49.06 -2.88
N VAL A 202 6.95 50.12 -2.23
CA VAL A 202 7.02 50.33 -0.79
C VAL A 202 5.64 50.44 -0.20
N GLN A 203 5.43 49.80 0.97
CA GLN A 203 4.13 49.78 1.64
C GLN A 203 3.63 51.20 1.92
N GLY A 204 2.34 51.48 1.58
CA GLY A 204 1.69 52.77 1.78
C GLY A 204 2.10 53.86 0.78
N GLU A 205 3.02 53.59 -0.15
CA GLU A 205 3.51 54.56 -1.15
C GLU A 205 2.39 55.04 -2.07
N GLN A 206 1.50 54.11 -2.50
CA GLN A 206 0.41 54.40 -3.43
C GLN A 206 -0.52 55.50 -2.88
N GLU A 207 -1.02 55.34 -1.66
CA GLU A 207 -1.95 56.30 -1.06
C GLU A 207 -1.35 57.70 -0.87
N VAL A 208 -0.05 57.73 -0.56
CA VAL A 208 0.69 58.99 -0.40
C VAL A 208 0.82 59.71 -1.75
N LEU A 209 1.21 58.94 -2.78
CA LEU A 209 1.39 59.49 -4.12
C LEU A 209 0.08 59.89 -4.78
N GLU A 210 -1.02 59.15 -4.57
CA GLU A 210 -2.36 59.49 -5.08
C GLU A 210 -2.86 60.82 -4.49
N LYS A 211 -2.70 61.04 -3.18
CA LYS A 211 -3.03 62.29 -2.51
C LYS A 211 -2.15 63.44 -3.00
N GLU A 212 -0.86 63.20 -3.17
CA GLU A 212 0.07 64.17 -3.70
C GLU A 212 -0.29 64.57 -5.15
N GLN A 213 -0.62 63.58 -6.00
CA GLN A 213 -1.03 63.80 -7.38
C GLN A 213 -2.32 64.63 -7.43
N GLU A 214 -3.33 64.30 -6.61
CA GLU A 214 -4.59 65.08 -6.53
C GLU A 214 -4.32 66.53 -6.13
N MET A 215 -3.49 66.77 -5.10
CA MET A 215 -3.11 68.13 -4.68
C MET A 215 -2.35 68.91 -5.77
N LEU A 216 -1.38 68.27 -6.42
CA LEU A 216 -0.59 68.90 -7.47
C LEU A 216 -1.40 69.15 -8.73
N SER A 217 -2.34 68.29 -9.11
CA SER A 217 -3.22 68.44 -10.24
C SER A 217 -4.20 69.62 -10.06
N ASN A 218 -4.65 69.84 -8.83
CA ASN A 218 -5.56 70.94 -8.48
C ASN A 218 -4.83 72.17 -7.94
N ALA A 219 -3.49 72.19 -7.97
CA ALA A 219 -2.69 73.21 -7.36
C ALA A 219 -3.01 74.64 -7.84
N SER A 220 -3.40 74.79 -9.11
CA SER A 220 -3.81 76.10 -9.67
C SER A 220 -5.10 76.59 -9.06
N GLU A 221 -6.11 75.73 -8.95
CA GLU A 221 -7.42 76.07 -8.36
C GLU A 221 -7.29 76.31 -6.86
N ILE A 222 -6.55 75.46 -6.17
CA ILE A 222 -6.25 75.62 -4.73
C ILE A 222 -5.54 76.96 -4.46
N LYS A 223 -4.53 77.30 -5.26
CA LYS A 223 -3.80 78.53 -5.10
C LYS A 223 -4.65 79.77 -5.37
N GLU A 224 -5.49 79.74 -6.41
CA GLU A 224 -6.42 80.82 -6.71
C GLU A 224 -7.43 81.00 -5.57
N ALA A 225 -8.01 79.95 -5.05
CA ALA A 225 -8.95 79.98 -3.91
C ALA A 225 -8.28 80.49 -2.64
N LEU A 226 -7.06 79.96 -2.30
CA LEU A 226 -6.33 80.43 -1.11
C LEU A 226 -5.88 81.87 -1.22
N THR A 227 -5.47 82.32 -2.43
CA THR A 227 -5.09 83.73 -2.68
C THR A 227 -6.33 84.65 -2.50
N ALA A 228 -7.50 84.27 -3.01
CA ALA A 228 -8.75 85.00 -2.80
C ALA A 228 -9.11 85.08 -1.31
N VAL A 229 -9.00 83.98 -0.56
CA VAL A 229 -9.28 83.93 0.89
C VAL A 229 -8.28 84.80 1.65
N ALA A 230 -6.99 84.72 1.33
CA ALA A 230 -5.95 85.52 1.98
C ALA A 230 -6.19 87.02 1.75
N ALA A 231 -6.53 87.40 0.51
CA ALA A 231 -6.91 88.77 0.19
C ALA A 231 -8.17 89.26 0.93
N ALA A 232 -9.19 88.42 1.07
CA ALA A 232 -10.43 88.75 1.78
C ALA A 232 -10.20 88.90 3.29
N LEU A 233 -9.31 88.11 3.90
CA LEU A 233 -9.00 88.17 5.34
C LEU A 233 -8.01 89.28 5.70
N GLY A 234 -6.90 89.39 4.98
CA GLY A 234 -5.75 90.21 5.38
C GLY A 234 -5.24 91.24 4.33
N GLY A 235 -5.91 91.42 3.19
CA GLY A 235 -5.53 92.29 2.10
C GLY A 235 -5.27 93.77 2.54
N GLU A 236 -4.45 94.48 1.76
CA GLU A 236 -3.99 95.84 2.09
C GLU A 236 -5.12 96.85 2.09
N ASP A 237 -6.12 96.74 1.20
CA ASP A 237 -7.15 97.79 1.08
C ASP A 237 -8.37 97.55 1.99
N ILE A 238 -9.25 96.69 1.63
CA ILE A 238 -10.48 96.30 2.40
C ILE A 238 -10.47 94.82 2.70
N SER A 239 -10.13 94.52 3.94
CA SER A 239 -10.11 93.12 4.42
C SER A 239 -10.95 92.96 5.70
N ALA A 240 -11.35 91.72 6.00
CA ALA A 240 -12.14 91.40 7.19
C ALA A 240 -11.43 91.91 8.46
N LEU A 241 -10.10 91.70 8.56
CA LEU A 241 -9.29 92.14 9.66
C LEU A 241 -9.23 93.70 9.74
N SER A 242 -9.10 94.41 8.59
CA SER A 242 -9.05 95.88 8.57
C SER A 242 -10.40 96.47 8.98
N LEU A 243 -11.51 95.89 8.51
CA LEU A 243 -12.87 96.32 8.89
C LEU A 243 -13.18 96.06 10.36
N LEU A 244 -12.82 94.91 10.89
CA LEU A 244 -13.01 94.57 12.32
C LEU A 244 -12.12 95.46 13.21
N ARG A 245 -10.86 95.76 12.83
CA ARG A 245 -10.00 96.70 13.57
C ARG A 245 -10.62 98.11 13.60
N SER A 246 -11.19 98.55 12.49
CA SER A 246 -11.85 99.87 12.38
C SER A 246 -13.14 99.88 13.27
N ALA A 247 -13.97 98.84 13.19
CA ALA A 247 -15.14 98.71 14.07
C ALA A 247 -14.80 98.67 15.56
N ARG A 248 -13.75 97.92 15.92
CA ARG A 248 -13.23 97.90 17.28
C ARG A 248 -12.78 99.29 17.74
N ALA A 249 -12.02 100.01 16.91
CA ALA A 249 -11.58 101.38 17.22
C ALA A 249 -12.75 102.32 17.38
N GLY A 250 -13.85 102.08 16.64
CA GLY A 250 -15.12 102.83 16.83
C GLY A 250 -15.76 102.55 18.21
N LEU A 251 -15.86 101.26 18.59
CA LEU A 251 -16.41 100.87 19.90
C LEU A 251 -15.52 101.41 21.07
N SER A 252 -14.22 101.31 20.95
CA SER A 252 -13.24 101.83 21.95
C SER A 252 -13.47 103.32 22.25
N ARG A 253 -13.76 104.12 21.23
CA ARG A 253 -14.01 105.56 21.42
C ARG A 253 -15.25 105.88 22.20
N ILE A 254 -16.31 105.03 22.16
CA ILE A 254 -17.58 105.26 22.85
C ILE A 254 -17.72 104.42 24.12
N ALA A 255 -16.80 103.49 24.42
CA ALA A 255 -16.82 102.61 25.58
C ALA A 255 -16.78 103.36 26.89
N VAL A 256 -16.20 104.55 26.94
CA VAL A 256 -16.15 105.44 28.13
C VAL A 256 -17.54 105.92 28.49
N TRP A 257 -18.46 106.10 27.57
CA TRP A 257 -19.79 106.69 27.74
C TRP A 257 -20.91 105.64 27.72
N LEU A 258 -20.69 104.50 27.09
CA LEU A 258 -21.67 103.44 26.88
C LEU A 258 -21.21 102.11 27.47
N PRO A 259 -21.65 101.67 28.67
CA PRO A 259 -21.10 100.47 29.34
C PRO A 259 -21.17 99.20 28.54
N GLY A 260 -22.16 99.02 27.65
CA GLY A 260 -22.26 97.88 26.77
C GLY A 260 -21.24 97.84 25.60
N ALA A 261 -20.62 98.99 25.29
CA ALA A 261 -19.64 99.06 24.20
C ALA A 261 -18.30 98.40 24.58
N ALA A 262 -17.90 98.44 25.84
CA ALA A 262 -16.70 97.77 26.31
C ALA A 262 -16.74 96.24 26.22
N GLU A 263 -17.93 95.66 26.46
CA GLU A 263 -18.14 94.22 26.32
C GLU A 263 -18.09 93.80 24.86
N LEU A 264 -18.67 94.60 23.96
CA LEU A 264 -18.58 94.35 22.53
C LEU A 264 -17.15 94.52 21.97
N GLU A 265 -16.39 95.49 22.48
CA GLU A 265 -14.96 95.69 22.13
C GLU A 265 -14.14 94.45 22.53
N LYS A 266 -14.29 93.91 23.72
CA LYS A 266 -13.60 92.73 24.19
C LYS A 266 -13.95 91.50 23.35
N ARG A 267 -15.19 91.34 22.95
CA ARG A 267 -15.63 90.28 22.02
C ARG A 267 -14.98 90.44 20.65
N MET A 268 -14.87 91.66 20.13
CA MET A 268 -14.18 91.91 18.87
C MET A 268 -12.68 91.65 18.97
N ASP A 269 -12.03 91.93 20.09
CA ASP A 269 -10.63 91.55 20.32
C ASP A 269 -10.41 90.04 20.20
N THR A 270 -11.28 89.27 20.80
CA THR A 270 -11.22 87.81 20.68
C THR A 270 -11.36 87.35 19.22
N GLN A 271 -12.33 87.90 18.49
CA GLN A 271 -12.53 87.55 17.07
C GLN A 271 -11.35 88.00 16.16
N LEU A 272 -10.70 89.11 16.50
CA LEU A 272 -9.53 89.57 15.80
C LEU A 272 -8.32 88.64 15.98
N VAL A 273 -8.14 88.08 17.18
CA VAL A 273 -7.09 87.08 17.45
C VAL A 273 -7.37 85.83 16.62
N ASP A 274 -8.59 85.29 16.68
CA ASP A 274 -9.00 84.07 15.96
C ASP A 274 -8.83 84.27 14.43
N LEU A 275 -9.24 85.40 13.88
CA LEU A 275 -9.12 85.69 12.44
C LEU A 275 -7.67 85.94 12.00
N ASN A 276 -6.80 86.50 12.88
CA ASN A 276 -5.39 86.61 12.56
C ASN A 276 -4.73 85.23 12.45
N ASP A 277 -5.12 84.31 13.40
CA ASP A 277 -4.60 82.93 13.36
C ASP A 277 -5.06 82.22 12.09
N ILE A 278 -6.35 82.32 11.70
CA ILE A 278 -6.85 81.79 10.46
C ILE A 278 -6.14 82.37 9.24
N SER A 279 -5.92 83.70 9.23
CA SER A 279 -5.21 84.38 8.16
C SER A 279 -3.78 83.86 7.99
N TYR A 280 -3.07 83.67 9.10
CA TYR A 280 -1.72 83.12 9.12
C TYR A 280 -1.72 81.65 8.63
N GLU A 281 -2.67 80.82 9.03
CA GLU A 281 -2.77 79.45 8.55
C GLU A 281 -3.08 79.40 7.03
N VAL A 282 -3.97 80.26 6.52
CA VAL A 282 -4.26 80.40 5.10
C VAL A 282 -3.04 80.81 4.28
N GLU A 283 -2.25 81.81 4.78
CA GLU A 283 -1.01 82.21 4.11
C GLU A 283 -0.01 81.06 4.03
N LYS A 284 0.13 80.32 5.14
CA LYS A 284 1.00 79.12 5.21
C LYS A 284 0.55 78.02 4.27
N LEU A 285 -0.76 77.80 4.09
CA LEU A 285 -1.30 76.88 3.10
C LEU A 285 -1.07 77.36 1.68
N ASN A 286 -1.23 78.66 1.41
CA ASN A 286 -1.02 79.28 0.09
C ASN A 286 0.45 79.20 -0.36
N ASP A 287 1.42 79.35 0.57
CA ASP A 287 2.83 79.18 0.29
C ASP A 287 3.22 77.72 -0.04
N ARG A 288 2.49 76.77 0.57
CA ARG A 288 2.65 75.35 0.27
C ARG A 288 1.99 74.90 -1.03
N ALA A 289 0.96 75.58 -1.47
CA ALA A 289 0.23 75.31 -2.72
C ALA A 289 1.01 75.84 -3.93
N SER A 290 2.25 75.37 -4.14
CA SER A 290 3.04 75.68 -5.34
C SER A 290 2.76 74.64 -6.42
N ALA A 291 2.40 75.10 -7.62
CA ALA A 291 2.36 74.20 -8.79
C ALA A 291 3.81 73.84 -9.16
N ASP A 292 4.19 72.59 -8.95
CA ASP A 292 5.45 72.02 -9.39
C ASP A 292 5.19 70.98 -10.51
N PRO A 293 5.23 71.36 -11.80
CA PRO A 293 5.00 70.48 -12.93
C PRO A 293 5.95 69.28 -12.98
N GLY A 294 7.23 69.46 -12.57
CA GLY A 294 8.21 68.40 -12.57
C GLY A 294 7.92 67.37 -11.51
N ARG A 295 7.43 67.80 -10.32
CA ARG A 295 7.00 66.90 -9.26
C ARG A 295 5.74 66.13 -9.65
N LEU A 296 4.76 66.77 -10.29
CA LEU A 296 3.55 66.13 -10.80
C LEU A 296 3.90 65.05 -11.83
N GLU A 297 4.78 65.35 -12.78
CA GLU A 297 5.23 64.37 -13.77
C GLU A 297 5.91 63.17 -13.11
N PHE A 298 6.80 63.38 -12.15
CA PHE A 298 7.46 62.33 -11.39
C PHE A 298 6.45 61.43 -10.64
N VAL A 299 5.50 62.03 -9.91
CA VAL A 299 4.49 61.30 -9.16
C VAL A 299 3.61 60.46 -10.09
N THR A 300 3.22 61.05 -11.24
CA THR A 300 2.41 60.34 -12.25
C THR A 300 3.18 59.15 -12.82
N GLN A 301 4.43 59.35 -13.26
CA GLN A 301 5.26 58.24 -13.78
C GLN A 301 5.49 57.15 -12.75
N ARG A 302 5.62 57.50 -11.47
CA ARG A 302 5.79 56.53 -10.36
C ARG A 302 4.53 55.73 -10.13
N LEU A 303 3.36 56.40 -10.09
CA LEU A 303 2.06 55.73 -9.98
C LEU A 303 1.79 54.81 -11.17
N ASP A 304 2.07 55.28 -12.41
CA ASP A 304 1.93 54.45 -13.62
C ASP A 304 2.77 53.19 -13.55
N SER A 305 3.97 53.26 -13.00
CA SER A 305 4.86 52.11 -12.78
C SER A 305 4.27 51.13 -11.78
N LEU A 306 3.69 51.63 -10.66
CA LEU A 306 3.02 50.80 -9.65
C LEU A 306 1.75 50.14 -10.21
N TYR A 307 0.89 50.93 -10.87
CA TYR A 307 -0.35 50.41 -11.48
C TYR A 307 -0.10 49.37 -12.58
N SER A 308 0.91 49.60 -13.42
CA SER A 308 1.32 48.66 -14.45
C SER A 308 1.73 47.33 -13.84
N LEU A 309 2.48 47.36 -12.73
CA LEU A 309 2.91 46.15 -12.02
C LEU A 309 1.73 45.48 -11.34
N MET A 310 0.83 46.23 -10.67
CA MET A 310 -0.40 45.72 -10.05
C MET A 310 -1.31 45.07 -11.10
N GLN A 311 -1.52 45.72 -12.25
CA GLN A 311 -2.33 45.20 -13.36
C GLN A 311 -1.76 43.88 -13.90
N LYS A 312 -0.45 43.81 -14.10
CA LYS A 312 0.27 42.62 -14.57
C LYS A 312 0.07 41.46 -13.63
N HIS A 313 0.15 41.70 -12.32
CA HIS A 313 -0.01 40.67 -11.28
C HIS A 313 -1.47 40.50 -10.81
N ARG A 314 -2.42 41.25 -11.39
CA ARG A 314 -3.84 41.26 -11.07
C ARG A 314 -4.14 41.53 -9.58
N CYS A 315 -3.34 42.42 -9.00
CA CYS A 315 -3.50 42.88 -7.62
C CYS A 315 -4.45 44.06 -7.56
N ARG A 316 -5.23 44.20 -6.51
CA ARG A 316 -6.20 45.29 -6.28
C ARG A 316 -5.52 46.51 -5.65
N ASP A 317 -4.53 46.26 -4.84
CA ASP A 317 -3.81 47.25 -4.07
C ASP A 317 -2.32 46.88 -3.94
N LEU A 318 -1.54 47.81 -3.38
CA LEU A 318 -0.09 47.65 -3.21
C LEU A 318 0.25 46.59 -2.18
N ASP A 319 -0.60 46.34 -1.18
CA ASP A 319 -0.37 45.33 -0.14
C ASP A 319 -0.48 43.92 -0.75
N GLU A 320 -1.50 43.68 -1.62
CA GLU A 320 -1.58 42.42 -2.40
C GLU A 320 -0.33 42.24 -3.29
N LEU A 321 0.16 43.32 -3.90
CA LEU A 321 1.35 43.28 -4.76
C LEU A 321 2.62 42.88 -3.98
N LEU A 322 2.79 43.42 -2.78
CA LEU A 322 3.89 43.08 -1.88
C LEU A 322 3.82 41.64 -1.38
N GLU A 323 2.61 41.12 -1.15
CA GLU A 323 2.40 39.73 -0.82
C GLU A 323 2.77 38.80 -1.99
N VAL A 324 2.46 39.17 -3.22
CA VAL A 324 2.90 38.45 -4.43
C VAL A 324 4.41 38.47 -4.54
N GLN A 325 5.05 39.63 -4.33
CA GLN A 325 6.52 39.74 -4.32
C GLN A 325 7.15 38.77 -3.33
N ARG A 326 6.66 38.73 -2.09
CA ARG A 326 7.14 37.82 -1.03
C ARG A 326 7.05 36.37 -1.45
N ARG A 327 5.91 35.94 -2.03
CA ARG A 327 5.72 34.57 -2.54
C ARG A 327 6.71 34.22 -3.66
N VAL A 328 6.93 35.15 -4.57
CA VAL A 328 7.91 34.98 -5.66
C VAL A 328 9.33 34.84 -5.10
N GLU A 329 9.71 35.67 -4.13
CA GLU A 329 11.01 35.59 -3.45
C GLU A 329 11.22 34.26 -2.73
N GLU A 330 10.20 33.79 -1.96
CA GLU A 330 10.23 32.50 -1.29
C GLU A 330 10.35 31.33 -2.28
N THR A 331 9.65 31.41 -3.41
CA THR A 331 9.70 30.36 -4.45
C THR A 331 11.07 30.29 -5.12
N VAL A 332 11.67 31.42 -5.45
CA VAL A 332 13.02 31.51 -6.04
C VAL A 332 14.08 31.02 -5.06
N ALA A 333 13.97 31.41 -3.76
CA ALA A 333 14.91 30.97 -2.72
C ALA A 333 14.86 29.46 -2.46
N ALA A 334 13.65 28.85 -2.44
CA ALA A 334 13.46 27.43 -2.20
C ALA A 334 14.07 26.54 -3.30
N THR A 335 14.34 27.08 -4.50
CA THR A 335 14.85 26.30 -5.63
C THR A 335 16.35 25.98 -5.48
N SER A 336 17.14 26.84 -4.87
CA SER A 336 18.59 26.64 -4.73
C SER A 336 18.97 25.53 -3.73
N ASP A 337 18.19 25.32 -2.66
CA ASP A 337 18.41 24.26 -1.66
C ASP A 337 17.98 22.87 -2.14
N THR A 338 17.20 22.83 -3.21
CA THR A 338 16.59 21.57 -3.70
C THR A 338 17.59 20.72 -4.48
N ASP A 339 18.53 21.32 -5.22
CA ASP A 339 19.53 20.59 -6.01
C ASP A 339 20.47 19.75 -5.11
N GLU A 340 20.93 20.27 -3.96
CA GLU A 340 21.77 19.53 -3.00
C GLU A 340 21.01 18.36 -2.37
N LYS A 341 19.74 18.57 -2.02
CA LYS A 341 18.89 17.50 -1.47
C LYS A 341 18.70 16.37 -2.46
N ILE A 342 18.47 16.69 -3.73
CA ILE A 342 18.27 15.68 -4.78
C ILE A 342 19.56 14.91 -5.06
N GLU A 343 20.70 15.56 -5.06
CA GLU A 343 21.99 14.87 -5.19
C GLU A 343 22.24 13.92 -4.01
N GLY A 344 21.87 14.33 -2.80
CA GLY A 344 21.90 13.46 -1.61
C GLY A 344 20.98 12.25 -1.72
N LEU A 345 19.74 12.42 -2.19
CA LEU A 345 18.80 11.33 -2.42
C LEU A 345 19.26 10.39 -3.52
N LYS A 346 19.87 10.93 -4.61
CA LYS A 346 20.46 10.12 -5.66
C LYS A 346 21.58 9.24 -5.14
N LYS A 347 22.51 9.80 -4.38
CA LYS A 347 23.61 9.04 -3.77
C LYS A 347 23.11 7.93 -2.85
N ARG A 348 22.05 8.19 -2.06
CA ARG A 348 21.41 7.13 -1.23
C ARG A 348 20.79 6.03 -2.08
N SER A 349 20.09 6.39 -3.16
CA SER A 349 19.50 5.42 -4.08
C SER A 349 20.56 4.57 -4.78
N ASP A 350 21.65 5.20 -5.25
CA ASP A 350 22.74 4.51 -5.94
C ASP A 350 23.50 3.57 -5.00
N ALA A 351 23.78 3.99 -3.77
CA ALA A 351 24.40 3.12 -2.75
C ALA A 351 23.51 1.92 -2.39
N ALA A 352 22.19 2.14 -2.23
CA ALA A 352 21.26 1.04 -1.98
C ALA A 352 21.17 0.07 -3.18
N LEU A 353 21.29 0.55 -4.41
CA LEU A 353 21.35 -0.28 -5.62
C LEU A 353 22.62 -1.12 -5.68
N GLU A 354 23.75 -0.58 -5.27
CA GLU A 354 25.00 -1.35 -5.19
C GLU A 354 24.89 -2.50 -4.18
N GLU A 355 24.29 -2.26 -3.00
CA GLU A 355 24.00 -3.30 -2.01
C GLU A 355 23.10 -4.41 -2.60
N VAL A 356 21.99 -4.01 -3.25
CA VAL A 356 21.07 -4.93 -3.94
C VAL A 356 21.82 -5.78 -4.98
N ASN A 357 22.66 -5.16 -5.81
CA ASN A 357 23.40 -5.86 -6.85
C ASN A 357 24.41 -6.87 -6.27
N ALA A 358 25.08 -6.54 -5.17
CA ALA A 358 26.01 -7.44 -4.50
C ALA A 358 25.31 -8.68 -3.95
N ILE A 359 24.14 -8.51 -3.30
CA ILE A 359 23.35 -9.62 -2.77
C ILE A 359 22.74 -10.44 -3.93
N ALA A 360 22.24 -9.75 -4.97
CA ALA A 360 21.68 -10.39 -6.17
C ALA A 360 22.70 -11.32 -6.88
N ALA A 361 23.96 -10.89 -6.98
CA ALA A 361 25.01 -11.70 -7.58
C ALA A 361 25.25 -12.99 -6.78
N ARG A 362 25.31 -12.91 -5.45
CA ARG A 362 25.47 -14.07 -4.56
C ARG A 362 24.27 -15.02 -4.69
N LEU A 363 23.06 -14.48 -4.70
CA LEU A 363 21.82 -15.25 -4.84
C LEU A 363 21.79 -16.00 -6.18
N SER A 364 22.08 -15.28 -7.27
CA SER A 364 22.12 -15.86 -8.63
C SER A 364 23.18 -16.96 -8.76
N GLU A 365 24.35 -16.77 -8.18
CA GLU A 365 25.40 -17.79 -8.20
C GLU A 365 24.96 -19.08 -7.47
N SER A 366 24.34 -18.93 -6.29
CA SER A 366 23.84 -20.07 -5.53
C SER A 366 22.75 -20.82 -6.28
N ARG A 367 21.79 -20.10 -6.89
CA ARG A 367 20.74 -20.68 -7.73
C ARG A 367 21.31 -21.47 -8.92
N LYS A 368 22.28 -20.89 -9.62
CA LYS A 368 22.94 -21.54 -10.75
C LYS A 368 23.67 -22.82 -10.37
N LYS A 369 24.33 -22.81 -9.22
CA LYS A 369 25.00 -24.01 -8.67
C LYS A 369 23.98 -25.11 -8.32
N ALA A 370 22.79 -24.74 -7.88
CA ALA A 370 21.73 -25.66 -7.48
C ALA A 370 20.94 -26.24 -8.68
N ALA A 371 20.94 -25.59 -9.83
CA ALA A 371 20.09 -25.95 -10.97
C ALA A 371 20.32 -27.38 -11.49
N ALA A 372 21.56 -27.77 -11.73
CA ALA A 372 21.89 -29.10 -12.25
C ALA A 372 21.65 -30.23 -11.22
N PRO A 373 22.06 -30.08 -9.94
CA PRO A 373 21.70 -31.06 -8.90
C PRO A 373 20.19 -31.22 -8.72
N LEU A 374 19.40 -30.13 -8.69
CA LEU A 374 17.94 -30.17 -8.61
C LEU A 374 17.34 -30.93 -9.78
N SER A 375 17.79 -30.62 -11.02
CA SER A 375 17.31 -31.32 -12.21
C SER A 375 17.59 -32.82 -12.16
N SER A 376 18.76 -33.22 -11.67
CA SER A 376 19.13 -34.63 -11.51
C SER A 376 18.27 -35.33 -10.44
N GLU A 377 18.03 -34.68 -9.30
CA GLU A 377 17.23 -35.24 -8.20
C GLU A 377 15.77 -35.44 -8.62
N ILE A 378 15.15 -34.40 -9.21
CA ILE A 378 13.77 -34.49 -9.73
C ILE A 378 13.66 -35.57 -10.79
N THR A 379 14.60 -35.64 -11.75
CA THR A 379 14.60 -36.68 -12.78
C THR A 379 14.69 -38.07 -12.16
N GLY A 380 15.55 -38.26 -11.16
CA GLY A 380 15.68 -39.54 -10.44
C GLY A 380 14.39 -39.94 -9.69
N MET A 381 13.69 -38.98 -9.08
CA MET A 381 12.39 -39.24 -8.46
C MET A 381 11.33 -39.61 -9.51
N LEU A 382 11.27 -38.89 -10.64
CA LEU A 382 10.34 -39.19 -11.74
C LEU A 382 10.56 -40.59 -12.33
N HIS A 383 11.81 -41.03 -12.47
CA HIS A 383 12.10 -42.39 -12.91
C HIS A 383 11.53 -43.45 -11.95
N ARG A 384 11.68 -43.24 -10.63
CA ARG A 384 11.09 -44.11 -9.59
C ARG A 384 9.55 -44.08 -9.58
N LEU A 385 8.95 -42.95 -10.02
CA LEU A 385 7.50 -42.77 -10.16
C LEU A 385 6.95 -43.28 -11.50
N GLY A 386 7.66 -44.23 -12.15
CA GLY A 386 7.18 -44.90 -13.35
C GLY A 386 7.33 -44.10 -14.65
N MET A 387 8.24 -43.12 -14.67
CA MET A 387 8.57 -42.34 -15.87
C MET A 387 10.05 -42.51 -16.26
N PRO A 388 10.49 -43.69 -16.71
CA PRO A 388 11.91 -44.03 -16.90
C PRO A 388 12.62 -43.19 -17.99
N HIS A 389 11.87 -42.47 -18.79
CA HIS A 389 12.40 -41.62 -19.87
C HIS A 389 12.17 -40.12 -19.57
N ALA A 390 11.64 -39.80 -18.42
CA ALA A 390 11.42 -38.40 -18.05
C ALA A 390 12.74 -37.62 -17.99
N ARG A 391 12.70 -36.40 -18.49
CA ARG A 391 13.77 -35.40 -18.35
C ARG A 391 13.19 -34.16 -17.73
N PHE A 392 13.87 -33.66 -16.69
CA PHE A 392 13.53 -32.41 -16.03
C PHE A 392 14.74 -31.50 -16.04
N GLU A 393 14.58 -30.26 -16.48
CA GLU A 393 15.66 -29.29 -16.60
C GLU A 393 15.26 -27.97 -15.91
N THR A 394 16.21 -27.42 -15.16
CA THR A 394 16.08 -26.11 -14.49
C THR A 394 16.86 -25.07 -15.29
N GLY A 395 16.16 -24.28 -16.07
CA GLY A 395 16.73 -23.14 -16.80
C GLY A 395 16.81 -21.91 -15.89
N ILE A 396 17.95 -21.23 -15.90
CA ILE A 396 18.13 -19.95 -15.21
C ILE A 396 18.68 -18.94 -16.19
N SER A 397 17.92 -17.91 -16.48
CA SER A 397 18.29 -16.77 -17.31
C SER A 397 18.31 -15.47 -16.50
N ARG A 398 18.97 -14.45 -17.01
CA ARG A 398 19.02 -13.14 -16.35
C ARG A 398 17.89 -12.26 -16.85
N LYS A 399 17.12 -11.66 -15.96
CA LYS A 399 16.12 -10.64 -16.30
C LYS A 399 16.78 -9.38 -16.85
N ALA A 400 16.06 -8.67 -17.70
CA ALA A 400 16.50 -7.35 -18.21
C ALA A 400 16.67 -6.30 -17.10
N ALA A 401 15.86 -6.39 -16.04
CA ALA A 401 15.94 -5.53 -14.86
C ALA A 401 15.78 -6.33 -13.57
N ALA A 402 16.46 -5.92 -12.52
CA ALA A 402 16.29 -6.48 -11.18
C ALA A 402 14.84 -6.26 -10.69
N GLY A 403 14.33 -7.19 -9.91
CA GLY A 403 13.01 -7.13 -9.30
C GLY A 403 13.03 -7.56 -7.83
N PRO A 404 11.88 -7.55 -7.14
CA PRO A 404 11.80 -7.84 -5.71
C PRO A 404 12.27 -9.26 -5.32
N ALA A 405 12.33 -10.19 -6.27
CA ALA A 405 12.78 -11.58 -6.06
C ALA A 405 14.16 -11.89 -6.68
N GLY A 406 14.91 -10.89 -7.10
CA GLY A 406 16.25 -11.07 -7.69
C GLY A 406 16.34 -10.70 -9.17
N ILE A 407 17.50 -11.05 -9.74
CA ILE A 407 17.85 -10.77 -11.13
C ILE A 407 17.63 -11.99 -12.06
N ASP A 408 17.22 -13.13 -11.49
CA ASP A 408 17.06 -14.37 -12.23
C ASP A 408 15.61 -14.59 -12.67
N GLU A 409 15.46 -15.14 -13.84
CA GLU A 409 14.25 -15.77 -14.35
C GLU A 409 14.46 -17.27 -14.38
N ILE A 410 13.58 -18.01 -13.71
CA ILE A 410 13.68 -19.46 -13.58
C ILE A 410 12.58 -20.08 -14.42
N GLY A 411 12.93 -21.07 -15.21
CA GLY A 411 12.03 -21.86 -16.04
C GLY A 411 12.28 -23.35 -15.83
N PHE A 412 11.22 -24.11 -15.53
CA PHE A 412 11.26 -25.55 -15.48
C PHE A 412 10.80 -26.13 -16.82
N LEU A 413 11.64 -26.95 -17.41
CA LEU A 413 11.36 -27.68 -18.63
C LEU A 413 11.21 -29.17 -18.32
N PHE A 414 10.25 -29.82 -18.96
CA PHE A 414 9.95 -31.23 -18.72
C PHE A 414 9.59 -31.95 -20.00
N SER A 415 10.00 -33.21 -20.11
CA SER A 415 9.54 -34.16 -21.09
C SER A 415 9.36 -35.53 -20.44
N ALA A 416 8.23 -36.18 -20.67
CA ALA A 416 7.96 -37.55 -20.23
C ALA A 416 8.59 -38.60 -21.15
N ASN A 417 8.90 -38.24 -22.39
CA ASN A 417 9.27 -39.15 -23.47
C ASN A 417 10.67 -38.85 -24.01
N ARG A 418 11.41 -39.90 -24.36
CA ARG A 418 12.80 -39.80 -24.85
C ARG A 418 12.96 -39.03 -26.15
N GLN A 419 11.92 -39.03 -27.00
CA GLN A 419 11.96 -38.43 -28.34
C GLN A 419 11.43 -37.00 -28.39
N VAL A 420 10.93 -36.49 -27.29
CA VAL A 420 10.36 -35.13 -27.20
C VAL A 420 11.34 -34.25 -26.42
N GLU A 421 11.69 -33.11 -26.99
CA GLU A 421 12.50 -32.13 -26.27
C GLU A 421 11.73 -31.58 -25.08
N PRO A 422 12.41 -31.27 -23.95
CA PRO A 422 11.77 -30.68 -22.79
C PRO A 422 11.13 -29.34 -23.12
N GLU A 423 9.87 -29.19 -22.77
CA GLU A 423 9.09 -27.96 -22.91
C GLU A 423 8.70 -27.39 -21.55
N GLU A 424 8.26 -26.12 -21.52
CA GLU A 424 7.77 -25.49 -20.30
C GLU A 424 6.65 -26.32 -19.66
N LEU A 425 6.72 -26.53 -18.34
CA LEU A 425 5.73 -27.32 -17.60
C LEU A 425 4.28 -26.88 -17.87
N ALA A 426 4.05 -25.58 -18.07
CA ALA A 426 2.72 -25.04 -18.36
C ALA A 426 2.12 -25.54 -19.69
N LYS A 427 2.94 -26.05 -20.61
CA LYS A 427 2.52 -26.55 -21.92
C LYS A 427 2.32 -28.06 -21.97
N CYS A 428 2.70 -28.78 -20.91
CA CYS A 428 2.56 -30.23 -20.83
C CYS A 428 1.10 -30.66 -20.65
N ALA A 429 0.62 -31.59 -21.43
CA ALA A 429 -0.80 -31.92 -21.57
C ALA A 429 -1.33 -33.02 -20.62
N SER A 430 -0.46 -33.81 -19.94
CA SER A 430 -0.88 -34.97 -19.17
C SER A 430 -1.04 -34.64 -17.67
N GLY A 431 -2.28 -34.66 -17.15
CA GLY A 431 -2.56 -34.37 -15.74
C GLY A 431 -1.84 -35.30 -14.76
N GLY A 432 -1.79 -36.60 -15.04
CA GLY A 432 -1.12 -37.56 -14.16
C GLY A 432 0.44 -37.42 -14.15
N GLU A 433 1.04 -37.00 -15.27
CA GLU A 433 2.47 -36.70 -15.34
C GLU A 433 2.80 -35.44 -14.53
N LEU A 434 2.01 -34.38 -14.72
CA LEU A 434 2.17 -33.12 -13.98
C LEU A 434 1.95 -33.31 -12.48
N SER A 435 1.03 -34.16 -12.04
CA SER A 435 0.83 -34.49 -10.62
C SER A 435 2.09 -35.14 -10.02
N ARG A 436 2.75 -36.05 -10.76
CA ARG A 436 4.01 -36.64 -10.30
C ARG A 436 5.18 -35.63 -10.25
N VAL A 437 5.28 -34.76 -11.25
CA VAL A 437 6.26 -33.64 -11.22
C VAL A 437 6.00 -32.74 -10.00
N MET A 438 4.71 -32.39 -9.77
CA MET A 438 4.33 -31.58 -8.60
C MET A 438 4.69 -32.24 -7.28
N LEU A 439 4.46 -33.55 -7.14
CA LEU A 439 4.85 -34.30 -5.95
C LEU A 439 6.36 -34.22 -5.71
N CYS A 440 7.18 -34.40 -6.76
CA CYS A 440 8.64 -34.29 -6.66
C CYS A 440 9.06 -32.87 -6.23
N LEU A 441 8.50 -31.83 -6.84
CA LEU A 441 8.80 -30.45 -6.51
C LEU A 441 8.37 -30.08 -5.07
N LYS A 442 7.20 -30.54 -4.64
CA LYS A 442 6.71 -30.34 -3.27
C LYS A 442 7.55 -31.11 -2.24
N SER A 443 8.07 -32.30 -2.58
CA SER A 443 8.95 -33.05 -1.68
C SER A 443 10.29 -32.31 -1.43
N VAL A 444 10.81 -31.61 -2.44
CA VAL A 444 11.98 -30.72 -2.27
C VAL A 444 11.66 -29.55 -1.34
N LEU A 445 10.49 -28.94 -1.50
CA LEU A 445 10.03 -27.84 -0.63
C LEU A 445 9.83 -28.30 0.82
N ALA A 446 9.34 -29.52 1.05
CA ALA A 446 9.08 -30.07 2.37
C ALA A 446 10.30 -30.03 3.30
N ASN A 447 11.50 -30.23 2.73
CA ASN A 447 12.75 -30.29 3.49
C ASN A 447 13.32 -28.91 3.87
N SER A 448 12.79 -27.81 3.32
CA SER A 448 13.45 -26.51 3.41
C SER A 448 12.51 -25.32 3.65
N SER A 449 11.22 -25.44 3.40
CA SER A 449 10.35 -24.25 3.27
C SER A 449 9.67 -23.78 4.55
N GLY A 450 9.80 -24.51 5.66
CA GLY A 450 9.09 -24.13 6.90
C GLY A 450 7.56 -24.12 6.80
N LEU A 451 6.97 -24.72 5.74
CA LEU A 451 5.54 -24.91 5.62
C LEU A 451 5.07 -25.92 6.66
N PRO A 452 4.09 -25.56 7.52
CA PRO A 452 3.67 -26.45 8.61
C PRO A 452 2.92 -27.70 8.14
N ALA A 453 2.13 -27.59 7.08
CA ALA A 453 1.26 -28.65 6.60
C ALA A 453 1.04 -28.61 5.09
N ILE A 454 0.84 -29.79 4.50
CA ILE A 454 0.41 -29.96 3.12
C ILE A 454 -0.72 -30.97 3.03
N ILE A 455 -1.70 -30.69 2.19
CA ILE A 455 -2.79 -31.62 1.86
C ILE A 455 -2.71 -32.00 0.40
N PHE A 456 -2.75 -33.28 0.10
CA PHE A 456 -2.86 -33.81 -1.24
C PHE A 456 -4.24 -34.44 -1.46
N ASP A 457 -4.92 -34.01 -2.53
CA ASP A 457 -6.15 -34.61 -3.00
C ASP A 457 -5.88 -35.41 -4.27
N GLU A 458 -6.01 -36.73 -4.16
CA GLU A 458 -5.85 -37.67 -5.30
C GLU A 458 -4.54 -37.48 -6.11
N ILE A 459 -3.44 -37.12 -5.44
CA ILE A 459 -2.12 -36.98 -6.09
C ILE A 459 -1.65 -38.27 -6.73
N ASP A 460 -2.23 -39.38 -6.31
CA ASP A 460 -1.98 -40.76 -6.73
C ASP A 460 -2.94 -41.21 -7.86
N SER A 461 -3.69 -40.29 -8.49
CA SER A 461 -4.55 -40.61 -9.63
C SER A 461 -3.74 -41.11 -10.82
N GLY A 462 -4.20 -42.24 -11.41
CA GLY A 462 -3.57 -42.83 -12.59
C GLY A 462 -2.30 -43.62 -12.34
N VAL A 463 -1.99 -43.94 -11.09
CA VAL A 463 -0.87 -44.83 -10.72
C VAL A 463 -1.37 -46.11 -10.07
N SER A 464 -0.59 -47.16 -10.10
CA SER A 464 -0.90 -48.46 -9.47
C SER A 464 0.37 -49.23 -9.16
N GLY A 465 0.24 -50.31 -8.37
CA GLY A 465 1.34 -51.23 -8.08
C GLY A 465 2.55 -50.56 -7.42
N GLU A 466 3.71 -50.79 -7.98
CA GLU A 466 5.00 -50.31 -7.44
C GLU A 466 5.09 -48.77 -7.42
N VAL A 467 4.52 -48.11 -8.44
CA VAL A 467 4.50 -46.65 -8.52
C VAL A 467 3.66 -46.05 -7.36
N ALA A 468 2.52 -46.63 -7.04
CA ALA A 468 1.70 -46.22 -5.90
C ALA A 468 2.43 -46.40 -4.57
N SER A 469 3.19 -47.49 -4.41
CA SER A 469 4.02 -47.71 -3.23
C SER A 469 5.10 -46.65 -3.10
N MET A 470 5.71 -46.25 -4.22
CA MET A 470 6.73 -45.18 -4.24
C MET A 470 6.13 -43.80 -3.88
N VAL A 471 4.92 -43.48 -4.39
CA VAL A 471 4.18 -42.26 -3.98
C VAL A 471 3.97 -42.27 -2.46
N GLY A 472 3.49 -43.39 -1.89
CA GLY A 472 3.31 -43.54 -0.45
C GLY A 472 4.60 -43.33 0.35
N THR A 473 5.73 -43.84 -0.18
CA THR A 473 7.06 -43.64 0.45
C THR A 473 7.49 -42.18 0.45
N ILE A 474 7.35 -41.47 -0.69
CA ILE A 474 7.68 -40.04 -0.77
C ILE A 474 6.81 -39.23 0.23
N LEU A 475 5.50 -39.51 0.29
CA LEU A 475 4.61 -38.82 1.24
C LEU A 475 4.95 -39.10 2.70
N ALA A 476 5.33 -40.36 3.02
CA ALA A 476 5.78 -40.73 4.35
C ALA A 476 7.10 -40.05 4.74
N ASP A 477 8.06 -39.95 3.79
CA ASP A 477 9.32 -39.23 3.99
C ASP A 477 9.09 -37.75 4.23
N MET A 478 8.21 -37.10 3.46
CA MET A 478 7.77 -35.72 3.71
C MET A 478 7.15 -35.58 5.10
N GLY A 479 6.38 -36.58 5.55
CA GLY A 479 5.76 -36.63 6.87
C GLY A 479 6.74 -36.61 8.04
N ARG A 480 8.05 -36.81 7.81
CA ARG A 480 9.09 -36.69 8.86
C ARG A 480 9.47 -35.25 9.15
N SER A 481 9.33 -34.37 8.17
CA SER A 481 9.73 -32.95 8.27
C SER A 481 8.56 -31.99 8.41
N MET A 482 7.36 -32.39 7.96
CA MET A 482 6.16 -31.56 7.99
C MET A 482 4.90 -32.41 8.19
N GLN A 483 3.76 -31.77 8.45
CA GLN A 483 2.47 -32.48 8.48
C GLN A 483 1.99 -32.71 7.04
N VAL A 484 1.75 -33.98 6.69
CA VAL A 484 1.21 -34.39 5.39
C VAL A 484 -0.16 -35.05 5.60
N ILE A 485 -1.16 -34.55 4.91
CA ILE A 485 -2.51 -35.16 4.90
C ILE A 485 -2.78 -35.56 3.44
N ASN A 486 -3.06 -36.84 3.22
CA ASN A 486 -3.35 -37.32 1.87
C ASN A 486 -4.71 -38.00 1.80
N ILE A 487 -5.51 -37.57 0.85
CA ILE A 487 -6.79 -38.19 0.50
C ILE A 487 -6.53 -39.18 -0.62
N THR A 488 -6.78 -40.49 -0.37
CA THR A 488 -6.45 -41.56 -1.32
C THR A 488 -7.51 -42.64 -1.36
N HIS A 489 -7.49 -43.38 -2.44
CA HIS A 489 -8.21 -44.63 -2.60
C HIS A 489 -7.26 -45.82 -2.86
N LEU A 490 -5.94 -45.57 -2.90
CA LEU A 490 -4.94 -46.62 -3.16
C LEU A 490 -4.44 -47.28 -1.89
N PRO A 491 -4.52 -48.61 -1.80
CA PRO A 491 -4.12 -49.37 -0.60
C PRO A 491 -2.61 -49.22 -0.30
N GLN A 492 -1.76 -49.10 -1.31
CA GLN A 492 -0.30 -48.93 -1.17
C GLN A 492 0.05 -47.63 -0.46
N VAL A 493 -0.68 -46.55 -0.76
CA VAL A 493 -0.52 -45.25 -0.12
C VAL A 493 -1.14 -45.25 1.27
N ALA A 494 -2.34 -45.80 1.40
CA ALA A 494 -3.07 -45.86 2.66
C ALA A 494 -2.34 -46.67 3.73
N ALA A 495 -1.58 -47.69 3.34
CA ALA A 495 -0.78 -48.51 4.24
C ALA A 495 0.34 -47.73 4.93
N ARG A 496 0.90 -46.65 4.28
CA ARG A 496 2.04 -45.89 4.76
C ARG A 496 1.70 -44.82 5.80
N GLY A 497 0.43 -44.46 5.98
CA GLY A 497 0.04 -43.42 6.93
C GLY A 497 0.23 -43.85 8.39
N LYS A 498 0.63 -42.88 9.23
CA LYS A 498 0.70 -43.07 10.70
C LYS A 498 -0.68 -43.00 11.34
N VAL A 499 -1.51 -42.07 10.85
CA VAL A 499 -2.91 -41.85 11.30
C VAL A 499 -3.80 -42.09 10.11
N HIS A 500 -4.95 -42.78 10.35
CA HIS A 500 -5.86 -43.14 9.26
C HIS A 500 -7.30 -42.83 9.63
N TYR A 501 -7.93 -41.92 8.90
CA TYR A 501 -9.35 -41.60 9.00
C TYR A 501 -10.12 -42.26 7.87
N HIS A 502 -11.31 -42.75 8.20
CA HIS A 502 -12.26 -43.29 7.24
C HIS A 502 -13.51 -42.42 7.14
N VAL A 503 -13.80 -41.94 5.94
CA VAL A 503 -14.98 -41.14 5.60
C VAL A 503 -16.05 -42.06 5.02
N TYR A 504 -17.25 -42.08 5.60
CA TYR A 504 -18.35 -42.90 5.18
C TYR A 504 -19.66 -42.13 5.23
N LYS A 505 -20.65 -42.63 4.47
CA LYS A 505 -22.01 -42.14 4.50
C LYS A 505 -22.84 -42.93 5.51
N GLU A 506 -23.59 -42.23 6.31
CA GLU A 506 -24.63 -42.77 7.17
C GLU A 506 -25.97 -42.39 6.55
N GLU A 507 -26.69 -43.39 6.04
CA GLU A 507 -28.00 -43.19 5.43
C GLU A 507 -29.07 -43.37 6.50
N SER A 508 -29.98 -42.41 6.60
CA SER A 508 -31.21 -42.51 7.40
C SER A 508 -32.40 -42.33 6.46
N ASP A 509 -33.61 -42.68 6.91
CA ASP A 509 -34.86 -42.65 6.10
C ASP A 509 -35.12 -41.28 5.41
N HIS A 510 -34.45 -40.19 5.87
CA HIS A 510 -34.70 -38.83 5.39
C HIS A 510 -33.44 -38.03 5.00
N SER A 511 -32.25 -38.58 5.23
CA SER A 511 -31.01 -37.82 4.94
C SER A 511 -29.77 -38.71 4.82
N THR A 512 -28.85 -38.32 3.99
CA THR A 512 -27.50 -38.90 3.92
C THR A 512 -26.53 -37.93 4.58
N ILE A 513 -25.83 -38.39 5.62
CA ILE A 513 -24.87 -37.57 6.38
C ILE A 513 -23.49 -38.19 6.27
N THR A 514 -22.47 -37.35 6.01
CA THR A 514 -21.07 -37.78 6.05
C THR A 514 -20.58 -37.85 7.50
N ARG A 515 -19.94 -38.98 7.84
CA ARG A 515 -19.22 -39.20 9.09
C ARG A 515 -17.76 -39.48 8.83
N VAL A 516 -16.93 -39.14 9.81
CA VAL A 516 -15.52 -39.47 9.80
C VAL A 516 -15.15 -40.14 11.10
N ARG A 517 -14.33 -41.18 11.04
CA ARG A 517 -13.82 -41.84 12.24
C ARG A 517 -12.33 -42.14 12.12
N LEU A 518 -11.64 -42.03 13.22
CA LEU A 518 -10.25 -42.48 13.35
C LEU A 518 -10.25 -44.01 13.44
N LEU A 519 -9.43 -44.67 12.64
CA LEU A 519 -9.30 -46.14 12.64
C LEU A 519 -8.26 -46.59 13.65
N THR A 520 -8.58 -47.63 14.41
CA THR A 520 -7.62 -48.41 15.19
C THR A 520 -6.71 -49.23 14.27
N GLU A 521 -5.58 -49.75 14.78
CA GLU A 521 -4.64 -50.55 13.96
C GLU A 521 -5.33 -51.74 13.26
N ASP A 522 -6.22 -52.46 13.96
CA ASP A 522 -6.98 -53.60 13.38
C ASP A 522 -7.96 -53.12 12.31
N GLU A 523 -8.59 -51.98 12.50
CA GLU A 523 -9.52 -51.39 11.52
C GLU A 523 -8.74 -50.86 10.30
N ARG A 524 -7.55 -50.33 10.47
CA ARG A 524 -6.67 -49.92 9.37
C ARG A 524 -6.33 -51.11 8.48
N VAL A 525 -5.91 -52.24 9.06
CA VAL A 525 -5.65 -53.48 8.30
C VAL A 525 -6.88 -53.88 7.49
N LYS A 526 -8.08 -53.84 8.10
CA LYS A 526 -9.34 -54.17 7.42
C LYS A 526 -9.66 -53.21 6.30
N GLU A 527 -9.44 -51.92 6.51
CA GLU A 527 -9.69 -50.88 5.48
C GLU A 527 -8.73 -51.04 4.31
N VAL A 528 -7.40 -51.23 4.54
CA VAL A 528 -6.44 -51.51 3.49
C VAL A 528 -6.78 -52.81 2.74
N ALA A 529 -7.21 -53.85 3.44
CA ALA A 529 -7.69 -55.11 2.83
C ALA A 529 -8.95 -54.87 1.96
N ARG A 530 -9.88 -54.02 2.41
CA ARG A 530 -11.05 -53.61 1.64
C ARG A 530 -10.66 -52.86 0.37
N LEU A 531 -9.68 -51.95 0.42
CA LEU A 531 -9.17 -51.24 -0.75
C LEU A 531 -8.49 -52.20 -1.75
N LEU A 532 -7.89 -53.31 -1.28
CA LEU A 532 -7.26 -54.34 -2.14
C LEU A 532 -8.28 -55.25 -2.82
N SER A 533 -9.36 -55.64 -2.13
CA SER A 533 -10.26 -56.70 -2.59
C SER A 533 -11.69 -56.25 -2.93
N GLY A 534 -12.00 -54.97 -2.72
CA GLY A 534 -13.36 -54.46 -2.85
C GLY A 534 -14.23 -54.77 -1.61
N SER A 535 -15.54 -54.92 -1.82
CA SER A 535 -16.53 -55.07 -0.74
C SER A 535 -16.37 -56.35 0.10
N THR A 536 -15.77 -57.40 -0.46
CA THR A 536 -15.59 -58.67 0.23
C THR A 536 -14.14 -58.85 0.70
N VAL A 537 -13.92 -58.73 1.99
CA VAL A 537 -12.57 -58.83 2.59
C VAL A 537 -12.25 -60.34 2.77
N THR A 538 -11.24 -60.83 2.04
CA THR A 538 -10.75 -62.21 2.12
C THR A 538 -9.57 -62.34 3.08
N GLU A 539 -9.26 -63.55 3.57
CA GLU A 539 -8.06 -63.78 4.41
C GLU A 539 -6.77 -63.45 3.64
N ALA A 540 -6.72 -63.71 2.34
CA ALA A 540 -5.58 -63.33 1.50
C ALA A 540 -5.41 -61.81 1.43
N ALA A 541 -6.50 -61.05 1.30
CA ALA A 541 -6.45 -59.59 1.33
C ALA A 541 -5.99 -59.06 2.68
N MET A 542 -6.43 -59.66 3.78
CA MET A 542 -5.97 -59.34 5.13
C MET A 542 -4.48 -59.60 5.32
N HIS A 543 -3.98 -60.73 4.78
CA HIS A 543 -2.54 -61.05 4.83
C HIS A 543 -1.73 -60.01 4.02
N ASN A 544 -2.13 -59.74 2.79
CA ASN A 544 -1.45 -58.73 1.94
C ASN A 544 -1.49 -57.32 2.55
N ALA A 545 -2.60 -56.91 3.19
CA ALA A 545 -2.68 -55.63 3.89
C ALA A 545 -1.67 -55.54 5.05
N ARG A 546 -1.52 -56.63 5.84
CA ARG A 546 -0.52 -56.69 6.91
C ARG A 546 0.91 -56.59 6.38
N GLU A 547 1.22 -57.25 5.25
CA GLU A 547 2.55 -57.15 4.63
C GLU A 547 2.83 -55.71 4.14
N LEU A 548 1.87 -55.08 3.44
CA LEU A 548 2.03 -53.68 3.02
C LEU A 548 2.23 -52.70 4.19
N MET A 549 1.65 -52.99 5.37
CA MET A 549 1.80 -52.13 6.55
C MET A 549 3.06 -52.43 7.36
N LYS A 550 3.71 -53.62 7.20
CA LYS A 550 4.99 -53.94 7.85
C LYS A 550 6.21 -53.24 7.24
N ASP A 551 6.10 -52.90 5.96
CA ASP A 551 7.17 -52.21 5.24
C ASP A 551 7.30 -50.69 5.59
N ASN A 552 6.68 -50.29 6.71
CA ASN A 552 6.70 -48.91 7.23
C ASN A 552 7.89 -48.62 8.12
#